data_26ade445a07d858850bc286865c34069
#
_entry.id   26ade445a07d858850bc286865c34069
#
_cell.length_a   1.000
_cell.length_b   1.000
_cell.length_c   1.000
_cell.angle_alpha   90.00
_cell.angle_beta   90.00
_cell.angle_gamma   90.00
#
_symmetry.space_group_name_H-M   'P 1'
#
loop_
_entity.id
_entity.type
_entity.pdbx_description
1 polymer ?
#
loop_
_entity_poly.entity_id
_entity_poly.type
_entity_poly.pdbx_seq_one_letter_code
_entity_poly.pdbx_strand_id
1 'polypeptide(L)'
;MWSAPPLEIISERFLNVLPLTLLLFVALYSLIRYGESSGYAVMSFVMAILSLALLLILGPEFLRVDDLFHNRMNTMFKSYYQAWILLAIVAPFSLYFLNSTKLSSLVAVRVAMNGLWGLIGILFVASVYYPVEAAFTKSQHFKGDMTLDGLAYISDSKPG
;
A
#
# COMPACT_ATOMS: atom_id res chain seq x y z
N MET A 1 -25.30 -9.36 -20.13
CA MET A 1 -26.27 -10.05 -19.27
C MET A 1 -25.66 -10.18 -17.89
N TRP A 2 -26.13 -9.41 -16.91
CA TRP A 2 -25.63 -9.45 -15.53
C TRP A 2 -26.23 -10.69 -14.86
N SER A 3 -25.46 -11.76 -14.75
CA SER A 3 -25.83 -12.84 -13.84
C SER A 3 -25.41 -12.43 -12.44
N ALA A 4 -26.38 -12.31 -11.53
CA ALA A 4 -26.08 -12.11 -10.13
C ALA A 4 -25.14 -13.23 -9.65
N PRO A 5 -24.04 -12.92 -8.96
CA PRO A 5 -23.14 -13.96 -8.48
C PRO A 5 -23.90 -14.86 -7.50
N PRO A 6 -23.64 -16.18 -7.49
CA PRO A 6 -24.24 -17.10 -6.55
C PRO A 6 -23.94 -16.64 -5.10
N LEU A 7 -24.88 -16.89 -4.19
CA LEU A 7 -24.84 -16.46 -2.79
C LEU A 7 -23.51 -16.85 -2.08
N GLU A 8 -22.91 -17.98 -2.46
CA GLU A 8 -21.61 -18.44 -1.95
C GLU A 8 -20.48 -17.45 -2.29
N ILE A 9 -20.44 -16.93 -3.53
CA ILE A 9 -19.42 -15.93 -3.94
C ILE A 9 -19.63 -14.61 -3.18
N ILE A 10 -20.89 -14.26 -2.89
CA ILE A 10 -21.20 -13.05 -2.12
C ILE A 10 -20.72 -13.21 -0.68
N SER A 11 -20.96 -14.37 -0.05
CA SER A 11 -20.55 -14.62 1.33
C SER A 11 -19.03 -14.66 1.51
N GLU A 12 -18.31 -15.30 0.59
CA GLU A 12 -16.84 -15.33 0.62
C GLU A 12 -16.24 -13.92 0.44
N ARG A 13 -16.77 -13.14 -0.50
CA ARG A 13 -16.32 -11.76 -0.70
C ARG A 13 -16.64 -10.88 0.50
N PHE A 14 -17.80 -11.05 1.11
CA PHE A 14 -18.20 -10.31 2.29
C PHE A 14 -17.24 -10.56 3.47
N LEU A 15 -16.86 -11.80 3.73
CA LEU A 15 -15.91 -12.16 4.77
C LEU A 15 -14.52 -11.54 4.53
N ASN A 16 -14.07 -11.47 3.28
CA ASN A 16 -12.78 -10.88 2.93
C ASN A 16 -12.79 -9.35 3.05
N VAL A 17 -13.90 -8.70 2.75
CA VAL A 17 -14.04 -7.24 2.79
C VAL A 17 -14.38 -6.72 4.18
N LEU A 18 -15.01 -7.55 5.02
CA LEU A 18 -15.49 -7.17 6.35
C LEU A 18 -14.41 -6.59 7.28
N PRO A 19 -13.21 -7.16 7.41
CA PRO A 19 -12.17 -6.60 8.28
C PRO A 19 -11.74 -5.20 7.84
N LEU A 20 -11.57 -4.98 6.54
CA LEU A 20 -11.21 -3.65 5.99
C LEU A 20 -12.34 -2.64 6.19
N THR A 21 -13.59 -3.06 6.04
CA THR A 21 -14.76 -2.22 6.27
C THR A 21 -14.85 -1.80 7.74
N LEU A 22 -14.62 -2.72 8.67
CA LEU A 22 -14.59 -2.40 10.10
C LEU A 22 -13.45 -1.42 10.43
N LEU A 23 -12.26 -1.63 9.87
CA LEU A 23 -11.14 -0.69 10.04
C LEU A 23 -11.49 0.70 9.48
N LEU A 24 -12.15 0.77 8.34
CA LEU A 24 -12.60 2.04 7.77
C LEU A 24 -13.60 2.74 8.70
N PHE A 25 -14.57 2.04 9.26
CA PHE A 25 -15.51 2.63 10.22
C PHE A 25 -14.80 3.16 11.48
N VAL A 26 -13.83 2.41 12.01
CA VAL A 26 -13.02 2.84 13.16
C VAL A 26 -12.21 4.09 12.80
N ALA A 27 -11.60 4.12 11.61
CA ALA A 27 -10.82 5.27 11.15
C ALA A 27 -11.70 6.52 10.97
N LEU A 28 -12.88 6.39 10.33
CA LEU A 28 -13.84 7.48 10.16
C LEU A 28 -14.41 7.97 11.49
N TYR A 29 -14.77 7.07 12.41
CA TYR A 29 -15.20 7.44 13.75
C TYR A 29 -14.11 8.22 14.49
N SER A 30 -12.87 7.75 14.42
CA SER A 30 -11.73 8.43 15.03
C SER A 30 -11.47 9.79 14.40
N LEU A 31 -11.61 9.90 13.08
CA LEU A 31 -11.48 11.18 12.36
C LEU A 31 -12.50 12.19 12.87
N ILE A 32 -13.77 11.83 13.04
CA ILE A 32 -14.82 12.70 13.56
C ILE A 32 -14.48 13.10 15.00
N ARG A 33 -14.13 12.16 15.86
CA ARG A 33 -13.83 12.41 17.29
C ARG A 33 -12.63 13.33 17.49
N TYR A 34 -11.56 13.16 16.70
CA TYR A 34 -10.38 14.03 16.79
C TYR A 34 -10.58 15.35 16.05
N GLY A 35 -11.42 15.38 15.00
CA GLY A 35 -11.71 16.59 14.24
C GLY A 35 -12.43 17.67 15.03
N GLU A 36 -13.22 17.29 16.06
CA GLU A 36 -13.94 18.22 16.94
C GLU A 36 -13.02 18.95 17.95
N SER A 37 -11.79 18.51 18.10
CA SER A 37 -10.87 19.04 19.14
C SER A 37 -9.62 19.65 18.51
N SER A 38 -9.44 20.95 18.72
CA SER A 38 -8.32 21.74 18.16
C SER A 38 -6.92 21.23 18.56
N GLY A 39 -6.82 20.48 19.68
CA GLY A 39 -5.56 19.90 20.14
C GLY A 39 -5.08 18.66 19.38
N TYR A 40 -5.91 18.07 18.51
CA TYR A 40 -5.63 16.80 17.82
C TYR A 40 -5.57 16.93 16.30
N ALA A 41 -5.26 18.11 15.77
CA ALA A 41 -5.24 18.37 14.33
C ALA A 41 -4.36 17.37 13.55
N VAL A 42 -3.17 17.02 14.06
CA VAL A 42 -2.27 16.06 13.44
C VAL A 42 -2.89 14.65 13.41
N MET A 43 -3.51 14.22 14.51
CA MET A 43 -4.18 12.92 14.57
C MET A 43 -5.36 12.85 13.61
N SER A 44 -6.17 13.92 13.56
CA SER A 44 -7.28 14.03 12.61
C SER A 44 -6.79 13.94 11.16
N PHE A 45 -5.72 14.62 10.82
CA PHE A 45 -5.11 14.54 9.49
C PHE A 45 -4.65 13.13 9.14
N VAL A 46 -3.98 12.43 10.07
CA VAL A 46 -3.53 11.05 9.85
C VAL A 46 -4.71 10.08 9.71
N MET A 47 -5.77 10.27 10.51
CA MET A 47 -7.00 9.46 10.38
C MET A 47 -7.71 9.72 9.04
N ALA A 48 -7.67 10.94 8.52
CA ALA A 48 -8.19 11.25 7.18
C ALA A 48 -7.39 10.52 6.08
N ILE A 49 -6.05 10.55 6.14
CA ILE A 49 -5.20 9.81 5.19
C ILE A 49 -5.45 8.31 5.28
N LEU A 50 -5.54 7.75 6.49
CA LEU A 50 -5.84 6.33 6.69
C LEU A 50 -7.21 5.96 6.11
N SER A 51 -8.23 6.77 6.37
CA SER A 51 -9.58 6.54 5.84
C SER A 51 -9.59 6.57 4.31
N LEU A 52 -8.88 7.53 3.71
CA LEU A 52 -8.73 7.60 2.25
C LEU A 52 -8.01 6.39 1.67
N ALA A 53 -6.92 5.94 2.31
CA ALA A 53 -6.21 4.74 1.89
C ALA A 53 -7.10 3.49 1.92
N LEU A 54 -7.88 3.32 2.99
CA LEU A 54 -8.82 2.20 3.13
C LEU A 54 -9.95 2.27 2.09
N LEU A 55 -10.46 3.48 1.78
CA LEU A 55 -11.44 3.68 0.70
C LEU A 55 -10.86 3.32 -0.67
N LEU A 56 -9.59 3.65 -0.93
CA LEU A 56 -8.93 3.29 -2.19
C LEU A 56 -8.71 1.78 -2.32
N ILE A 57 -8.52 1.06 -1.21
CA ILE A 57 -8.42 -0.41 -1.21
C ILE A 57 -9.79 -1.04 -1.42
N LEU A 58 -10.83 -0.53 -0.75
CA LEU A 58 -12.19 -1.05 -0.83
C LEU A 58 -12.90 -0.66 -2.13
N GLY A 59 -12.58 0.51 -2.69
CA GLY A 59 -13.24 1.04 -3.89
C GLY A 59 -13.33 0.06 -5.06
N PRO A 60 -12.23 -0.57 -5.49
CA PRO A 60 -12.22 -1.53 -6.59
C PRO A 60 -13.04 -2.80 -6.37
N GLU A 61 -13.42 -3.10 -5.12
CA GLU A 61 -14.32 -4.23 -4.84
C GLU A 61 -15.77 -3.92 -5.24
N PHE A 62 -16.15 -2.63 -5.17
CA PHE A 62 -17.51 -2.16 -5.47
C PHE A 62 -17.61 -1.46 -6.81
N LEU A 63 -16.53 -0.76 -7.22
CA LEU A 63 -16.49 0.08 -8.41
C LEU A 63 -15.47 -0.49 -9.40
N ARG A 64 -15.87 -0.59 -10.65
CA ARG A 64 -15.00 -0.99 -11.75
C ARG A 64 -15.08 0.04 -12.87
N VAL A 65 -13.92 0.53 -13.30
CA VAL A 65 -13.83 1.29 -14.55
C VAL A 65 -13.71 0.29 -15.69
N ASP A 66 -14.63 0.35 -16.65
CA ASP A 66 -14.57 -0.47 -17.84
C ASP A 66 -13.49 0.08 -18.76
N ASP A 67 -12.51 -0.75 -19.09
CA ASP A 67 -11.39 -0.39 -19.97
C ASP A 67 -11.29 -1.41 -21.13
N LEU A 68 -10.33 -1.17 -22.04
CA LEU A 68 -10.09 -2.03 -23.20
C LEU A 68 -9.79 -3.49 -22.85
N PHE A 69 -9.38 -3.77 -21.61
CA PHE A 69 -9.04 -5.12 -21.15
C PHE A 69 -10.21 -5.84 -20.51
N HIS A 70 -11.36 -5.18 -20.31
CA HIS A 70 -12.56 -5.72 -19.69
C HIS A 70 -12.33 -6.43 -18.34
N ASN A 71 -11.25 -6.04 -17.62
CA ASN A 71 -10.92 -6.60 -16.30
C ASN A 71 -10.70 -5.50 -15.26
N ARG A 72 -10.64 -5.90 -13.96
CA ARG A 72 -10.44 -4.96 -12.84
C ARG A 72 -8.97 -4.59 -12.59
N MET A 73 -8.03 -5.21 -13.32
CA MET A 73 -6.61 -5.14 -12.98
C MET A 73 -6.07 -3.70 -13.03
N ASN A 74 -6.43 -2.93 -14.06
CA ASN A 74 -6.00 -1.54 -14.20
C ASN A 74 -6.53 -0.64 -13.08
N THR A 75 -7.81 -0.80 -12.71
CA THR A 75 -8.43 -0.05 -11.61
C THR A 75 -7.78 -0.39 -10.27
N MET A 76 -7.58 -1.68 -9.99
CA MET A 76 -6.93 -2.17 -8.77
C MET A 76 -5.49 -1.66 -8.67
N PHE A 77 -4.71 -1.76 -9.75
CA PHE A 77 -3.33 -1.32 -9.78
C PHE A 77 -3.20 0.17 -9.43
N LYS A 78 -4.00 1.04 -10.06
CA LYS A 78 -3.97 2.47 -9.81
C LYS A 78 -4.40 2.83 -8.39
N SER A 79 -5.49 2.23 -7.90
CA SER A 79 -6.01 2.51 -6.57
C SER A 79 -5.08 1.99 -5.48
N TYR A 80 -4.54 0.79 -5.62
CA TYR A 80 -3.66 0.18 -4.63
C TYR A 80 -2.30 0.87 -4.57
N TYR A 81 -1.77 1.36 -5.71
CA TYR A 81 -0.55 2.14 -5.70
C TYR A 81 -0.69 3.44 -4.91
N GLN A 82 -1.81 4.16 -5.08
CA GLN A 82 -2.10 5.36 -4.31
C GLN A 82 -2.31 5.05 -2.82
N ALA A 83 -3.08 3.99 -2.51
CA ALA A 83 -3.28 3.54 -1.14
C ALA A 83 -1.95 3.19 -0.45
N TRP A 84 -1.04 2.53 -1.17
CA TRP A 84 0.29 2.18 -0.66
C TRP A 84 1.11 3.42 -0.27
N ILE A 85 1.11 4.46 -1.11
CA ILE A 85 1.79 5.73 -0.79
C ILE A 85 1.19 6.37 0.48
N LEU A 86 -0.14 6.40 0.59
CA LEU A 86 -0.81 6.95 1.76
C LEU A 86 -0.49 6.16 3.02
N LEU A 87 -0.51 4.84 2.96
CA LEU A 87 -0.14 3.97 4.08
C LEU A 87 1.33 4.11 4.48
N ALA A 88 2.23 4.39 3.52
CA ALA A 88 3.64 4.67 3.81
C ALA A 88 3.84 5.96 4.62
N ILE A 89 2.88 6.90 4.60
CA ILE A 89 2.87 8.08 5.46
C ILE A 89 2.29 7.75 6.84
N VAL A 90 1.20 6.97 6.88
CA VAL A 90 0.51 6.61 8.12
C VAL A 90 1.36 5.71 9.01
N ALA A 91 2.08 4.75 8.42
CA ALA A 91 2.82 3.73 9.18
C ALA A 91 3.90 4.32 10.10
N PRO A 92 4.85 5.17 9.64
CA PRO A 92 5.86 5.75 10.53
C PRO A 92 5.26 6.67 11.58
N PHE A 93 4.19 7.40 11.27
CA PHE A 93 3.48 8.20 12.26
C PHE A 93 2.87 7.32 13.36
N SER A 94 2.24 6.20 12.99
CA SER A 94 1.66 5.25 13.94
C SER A 94 2.72 4.66 14.88
N LEU A 95 3.90 4.32 14.34
CA LEU A 95 5.04 3.84 15.13
C LEU A 95 5.55 4.92 16.10
N TYR A 96 5.70 6.16 15.63
CA TYR A 96 6.08 7.29 16.46
C TYR A 96 5.06 7.52 17.59
N PHE A 97 3.78 7.52 17.25
CA PHE A 97 2.71 7.72 18.21
C PHE A 97 2.66 6.63 19.29
N LEU A 98 2.77 5.36 18.90
CA LEU A 98 2.83 4.24 19.84
C LEU A 98 4.03 4.33 20.77
N ASN A 99 5.19 4.75 20.27
CA ASN A 99 6.39 4.92 21.08
C ASN A 99 6.31 6.11 22.04
N SER A 100 5.58 7.17 21.69
CA SER A 100 5.42 8.37 22.51
C SER A 100 4.31 8.27 23.57
N THR A 101 3.46 7.25 23.50
CA THR A 101 2.37 7.03 24.46
C THR A 101 2.83 6.30 25.71
N LYS A 102 2.05 6.44 26.80
CA LYS A 102 2.29 5.71 28.07
C LYS A 102 2.24 4.19 27.90
N LEU A 103 1.63 3.68 26.83
CA LEU A 103 1.62 2.24 26.50
C LEU A 103 3.04 1.69 26.30
N SER A 104 3.98 2.50 25.83
CA SER A 104 5.39 2.10 25.65
C SER A 104 6.10 1.75 26.96
N SER A 105 5.54 2.11 28.11
CA SER A 105 6.06 1.71 29.43
C SER A 105 5.80 0.23 29.75
N LEU A 106 4.82 -0.41 29.11
CA LEU A 106 4.57 -1.84 29.27
C LEU A 106 5.69 -2.65 28.60
N VAL A 107 6.29 -3.58 29.33
CA VAL A 107 7.40 -4.41 28.85
C VAL A 107 7.01 -5.16 27.56
N ALA A 108 5.82 -5.72 27.51
CA ALA A 108 5.31 -6.43 26.34
C ALA A 108 5.24 -5.54 25.10
N VAL A 109 4.76 -4.29 25.24
CA VAL A 109 4.68 -3.33 24.13
C VAL A 109 6.08 -2.92 23.68
N ARG A 110 7.02 -2.70 24.60
CA ARG A 110 8.40 -2.37 24.28
C ARG A 110 9.11 -3.48 23.51
N VAL A 111 8.94 -4.72 23.94
CA VAL A 111 9.50 -5.90 23.24
C VAL A 111 8.91 -6.04 21.85
N ALA A 112 7.59 -5.90 21.70
CA ALA A 112 6.91 -5.93 20.41
C ALA A 112 7.40 -4.81 19.47
N MET A 113 7.57 -3.58 19.98
CA MET A 113 8.08 -2.45 19.21
C MET A 113 9.52 -2.66 18.75
N ASN A 114 10.40 -3.18 19.62
CA ASN A 114 11.77 -3.49 19.25
C ASN A 114 11.82 -4.60 18.18
N GLY A 115 11.00 -5.63 18.32
CA GLY A 115 10.85 -6.68 17.32
C GLY A 115 10.36 -6.13 15.97
N LEU A 116 9.39 -5.22 15.99
CA LEU A 116 8.86 -4.56 14.80
C LEU A 116 9.93 -3.70 14.11
N TRP A 117 10.72 -2.91 14.86
CA TRP A 117 11.84 -2.16 14.31
C TRP A 117 12.90 -3.07 13.67
N GLY A 118 13.22 -4.20 14.33
CA GLY A 118 14.10 -5.21 13.77
C GLY A 118 13.58 -5.80 12.46
N LEU A 119 12.29 -6.15 12.42
CA LEU A 119 11.63 -6.64 11.21
C LEU A 119 11.64 -5.61 10.08
N ILE A 120 11.31 -4.35 10.38
CA ILE A 120 11.35 -3.26 9.39
C ILE A 120 12.76 -3.11 8.83
N GLY A 121 13.80 -3.17 9.68
CA GLY A 121 15.19 -3.11 9.26
C GLY A 121 15.56 -4.25 8.30
N ILE A 122 15.18 -5.49 8.63
CA ILE A 122 15.40 -6.66 7.77
C ILE A 122 14.68 -6.51 6.43
N LEU A 123 13.41 -6.11 6.45
CA LEU A 123 12.64 -5.90 5.23
C LEU A 123 13.20 -4.76 4.38
N PHE A 124 13.70 -3.70 5.00
CA PHE A 124 14.35 -2.61 4.29
C PHE A 124 15.61 -3.08 3.57
N VAL A 125 16.48 -3.81 4.25
CA VAL A 125 17.70 -4.40 3.64
C VAL A 125 17.32 -5.35 2.50
N ALA A 126 16.33 -6.21 2.71
CA ALA A 126 15.82 -7.11 1.67
C ALA A 126 15.25 -6.35 0.47
N SER A 127 14.57 -5.22 0.69
CA SER A 127 13.98 -4.41 -0.38
C SER A 127 15.03 -3.73 -1.27
N VAL A 128 16.22 -3.42 -0.72
CA VAL A 128 17.32 -2.83 -1.48
C VAL A 128 17.98 -3.86 -2.42
N TYR A 129 17.88 -5.15 -2.10
CA TYR A 129 18.41 -6.20 -2.96
C TYR A 129 17.79 -6.20 -4.36
N TYR A 130 16.47 -6.06 -4.45
CA TYR A 130 15.77 -6.12 -5.73
C TYR A 130 16.19 -5.05 -6.76
N PRO A 131 16.25 -3.74 -6.43
CA PRO A 131 16.70 -2.72 -7.37
C PRO A 131 18.16 -2.92 -7.80
N VAL A 132 19.02 -3.38 -6.91
CA VAL A 132 20.43 -3.66 -7.23
C VAL A 132 20.52 -4.81 -8.23
N GLU A 133 19.86 -5.94 -7.96
CA GLU A 133 19.84 -7.09 -8.85
C GLU A 133 19.17 -6.78 -10.19
N ALA A 134 18.06 -6.04 -10.16
CA ALA A 134 17.38 -5.61 -11.38
C ALA A 134 18.25 -4.67 -12.24
N ALA A 135 18.99 -3.76 -11.62
CA ALA A 135 19.93 -2.89 -12.32
C ALA A 135 21.07 -3.72 -12.93
N PHE A 136 21.62 -4.66 -12.17
CA PHE A 136 22.70 -5.52 -12.62
C PHE A 136 22.29 -6.41 -13.80
N THR A 137 21.11 -7.04 -13.71
CA THR A 137 20.57 -7.93 -14.74
C THR A 137 20.16 -7.17 -15.99
N LYS A 138 19.45 -6.03 -15.85
CA LYS A 138 19.00 -5.23 -16.99
C LYS A 138 20.13 -4.55 -17.73
N SER A 139 21.22 -4.19 -17.04
CA SER A 139 22.41 -3.61 -17.67
C SER A 139 23.37 -4.66 -18.25
N GLN A 140 22.94 -5.93 -18.35
CA GLN A 140 23.81 -7.04 -18.79
C GLN A 140 25.14 -7.07 -18.02
N HIS A 141 25.09 -6.89 -16.69
CA HIS A 141 26.25 -6.80 -15.83
C HIS A 141 27.18 -5.62 -16.19
N PHE A 142 26.61 -4.52 -16.73
CA PHE A 142 27.35 -3.36 -17.23
C PHE A 142 28.38 -3.70 -18.32
N LYS A 143 28.16 -4.78 -19.08
CA LYS A 143 29.02 -5.22 -20.19
C LYS A 143 28.55 -4.71 -21.56
N GLY A 144 27.37 -4.07 -21.63
CA GLY A 144 26.86 -3.45 -22.85
C GLY A 144 27.58 -2.15 -23.19
N ASP A 145 27.48 -1.72 -24.44
CA ASP A 145 28.00 -0.43 -24.86
C ASP A 145 27.35 0.71 -24.07
N MET A 146 28.15 1.60 -23.51
CA MET A 146 27.68 2.79 -22.82
C MET A 146 27.11 3.79 -23.84
N THR A 147 25.84 3.65 -24.15
CA THR A 147 25.13 4.61 -24.99
C THR A 147 23.95 5.22 -24.25
N LEU A 148 23.75 6.53 -24.42
CA LEU A 148 22.55 7.25 -23.99
C LEU A 148 21.45 7.21 -25.07
N ASP A 149 21.72 6.57 -26.22
CA ASP A 149 20.74 6.40 -27.27
C ASP A 149 19.76 5.29 -26.89
N GLY A 150 18.56 5.68 -26.45
CA GLY A 150 17.49 4.75 -26.11
C GLY A 150 16.93 3.93 -27.29
N LEU A 151 17.33 4.26 -28.53
CA LEU A 151 16.94 3.57 -29.76
C LEU A 151 18.00 2.58 -30.27
N ALA A 152 19.18 2.56 -29.67
CA ALA A 152 20.27 1.68 -30.09
C ALA A 152 19.89 0.21 -30.16
N TYR A 153 19.03 -0.27 -29.21
CA TYR A 153 18.54 -1.65 -29.20
C TYR A 153 17.66 -2.01 -30.40
N ILE A 154 16.99 -1.01 -31.03
CA ILE A 154 16.13 -1.26 -32.22
C ILE A 154 16.98 -1.52 -33.46
N SER A 155 18.18 -0.92 -33.53
CA SER A 155 19.09 -1.15 -34.66
C SER A 155 19.69 -2.56 -34.64
N ASP A 156 19.90 -3.14 -33.45
CA ASP A 156 20.41 -4.51 -33.27
C ASP A 156 19.31 -5.58 -33.43
N SER A 157 18.04 -5.23 -33.36
CA SER A 157 16.92 -6.15 -33.46
C SER A 157 16.36 -6.34 -34.89
N LYS A 158 17.09 -5.96 -35.93
CA LYS A 158 16.65 -6.27 -37.31
C LYS A 158 16.73 -7.77 -37.55
N PRO A 159 15.60 -8.46 -37.73
CA PRO A 159 15.66 -9.84 -38.24
C PRO A 159 16.18 -9.81 -39.66
N GLY A 160 17.24 -10.58 -39.91
CA GLY A 160 17.72 -10.89 -41.25
C GLY A 160 16.72 -11.75 -42.01
#